data_6686f7fd3604044236b9c484e2ee00a1
#
_entry.id   6686f7fd3604044236b9c484e2ee00a1
#
_cell.length_a   1.000
_cell.length_b   1.000
_cell.length_c   1.000
_cell.angle_alpha   90.00
_cell.angle_beta   90.00
_cell.angle_gamma   90.00
#
_symmetry.space_group_name_H-M   'P 1'
#
loop_
_entity.id
_entity.type
_entity.pdbx_description
1 polymer ?
#
loop_
_entity_poly.entity_id
_entity_poly.type
_entity_poly.pdbx_seq_one_letter_code
_entity_poly.pdbx_strand_id
1 'polypeptide(L)'
;MIWYNFFIQIWLIFNFLTTIFCLYQVVIALAGLHKDKKFAPSTKKRRFAAIIAARNEEAVIENLIESLKRQNYPRDLFDIIVVADNCTDNTAKIAEKAGAIVYERFNKAKVGKGFVLQFAFKKIFEERDIYDAF
;
A
#
# COMPACT_ATOMS: atom_id res chain seq x y z
N MET A 1 10.25 -42.43 37.24
CA MET A 1 10.56 -43.01 35.92
C MET A 1 9.52 -42.62 34.83
N ILE A 2 8.20 -42.65 35.12
CA ILE A 2 7.12 -42.31 34.15
C ILE A 2 7.19 -40.85 33.71
N TRP A 3 7.36 -39.90 34.64
CA TRP A 3 7.44 -38.46 34.32
C TRP A 3 8.67 -38.10 33.48
N TYR A 4 9.79 -38.75 33.68
CA TYR A 4 11.02 -38.56 32.92
C TYR A 4 10.81 -38.94 31.43
N ASN A 5 10.22 -40.09 31.17
CA ASN A 5 9.90 -40.55 29.81
C ASN A 5 8.88 -39.60 29.13
N PHE A 6 7.90 -39.11 29.86
CA PHE A 6 6.92 -38.16 29.35
C PHE A 6 7.57 -36.85 28.89
N PHE A 7 8.47 -36.28 29.71
CA PHE A 7 9.20 -35.07 29.32
C PHE A 7 10.12 -35.27 28.13
N ILE A 8 10.78 -36.41 28.02
CA ILE A 8 11.62 -36.74 26.85
C ILE A 8 10.75 -36.80 25.58
N GLN A 9 9.60 -37.43 25.62
CA GLN A 9 8.71 -37.51 24.45
C GLN A 9 8.23 -36.13 24.00
N ILE A 10 7.82 -35.29 24.90
CA ILE A 10 7.44 -33.90 24.59
C ILE A 10 8.61 -33.15 23.98
N TRP A 11 9.81 -33.28 24.53
CA TRP A 11 11.01 -32.64 24.02
C TRP A 11 11.38 -33.14 22.62
N LEU A 12 11.25 -34.43 22.34
CA LEU A 12 11.49 -34.99 20.99
C LEU A 12 10.47 -34.48 19.98
N ILE A 13 9.18 -34.43 20.33
CA ILE A 13 8.13 -33.88 19.48
C ILE A 13 8.39 -32.41 19.19
N PHE A 14 8.73 -31.63 20.19
CA PHE A 14 9.07 -30.21 20.01
C PHE A 14 10.24 -30.01 19.06
N ASN A 15 11.34 -30.77 19.24
CA ASN A 15 12.51 -30.71 18.35
C ASN A 15 12.16 -31.12 16.93
N PHE A 16 11.34 -32.16 16.76
CA PHE A 16 10.88 -32.59 15.44
C PHE A 16 10.10 -31.51 14.71
N LEU A 17 9.12 -30.88 15.38
CA LEU A 17 8.35 -29.77 14.82
C LEU A 17 9.22 -28.56 14.49
N THR A 18 10.16 -28.23 15.37
CA THR A 18 11.12 -27.12 15.13
C THR A 18 12.00 -27.41 13.92
N THR A 19 12.46 -28.65 13.76
CA THR A 19 13.26 -29.04 12.59
C THR A 19 12.48 -28.89 11.29
N ILE A 20 11.22 -29.34 11.27
CA ILE A 20 10.35 -29.16 10.08
C ILE A 20 10.17 -27.67 9.77
N PHE A 21 9.91 -26.86 10.79
CA PHE A 21 9.78 -25.40 10.62
C PHE A 21 11.06 -24.77 10.05
N CYS A 22 12.24 -25.15 10.56
CA CYS A 22 13.50 -24.65 10.03
C CYS A 22 13.74 -25.08 8.58
N LEU A 23 13.44 -26.32 8.23
CA LEU A 23 13.55 -26.80 6.84
C LEU A 23 12.60 -26.01 5.91
N TYR A 24 11.38 -25.77 6.33
CA TYR A 24 10.44 -24.94 5.61
C TYR A 24 10.99 -23.53 5.36
N GLN A 25 11.58 -22.89 6.37
CA GLN A 25 12.20 -21.57 6.21
C GLN A 25 13.38 -21.58 5.24
N VAL A 26 14.19 -22.63 5.25
CA VAL A 26 15.29 -22.79 4.28
C VAL A 26 14.76 -22.90 2.85
N VAL A 27 13.70 -23.68 2.64
CA VAL A 27 13.07 -23.81 1.30
C VAL A 27 12.55 -22.46 0.80
N ILE A 28 11.88 -21.68 1.67
CA ILE A 28 11.39 -20.33 1.30
C ILE A 28 12.55 -19.39 0.99
N ALA A 29 13.61 -19.42 1.80
CA ALA A 29 14.79 -18.58 1.57
C ALA A 29 15.45 -18.91 0.23
N LEU A 30 15.58 -20.21 -0.11
CA LEU A 30 16.11 -20.64 -1.40
C LEU A 30 15.20 -20.25 -2.57
N ALA A 31 13.87 -20.34 -2.39
CA ALA A 31 12.91 -19.88 -3.39
C ALA A 31 13.02 -18.35 -3.64
N GLY A 32 13.33 -17.58 -2.58
CA GLY A 32 13.56 -16.13 -2.69
C GLY A 32 14.86 -15.76 -3.44
N LEU A 33 15.79 -16.69 -3.60
CA LEU A 33 16.99 -16.49 -4.44
C LEU A 33 16.71 -16.68 -5.93
N HIS A 34 15.49 -17.09 -6.29
CA HIS A 34 15.12 -17.23 -7.69
C HIS A 34 15.12 -15.84 -8.36
N LYS A 35 15.81 -15.74 -9.50
CA LYS A 35 15.90 -14.46 -10.23
C LYS A 35 14.51 -13.97 -10.63
N ASP A 36 14.22 -12.71 -10.29
CA ASP A 36 13.01 -12.04 -10.74
C ASP A 36 12.87 -12.10 -12.25
N LYS A 37 11.67 -12.43 -12.73
CA LYS A 37 11.33 -12.30 -14.14
C LYS A 37 11.42 -10.83 -14.53
N LYS A 38 12.41 -10.48 -15.33
CA LYS A 38 12.45 -9.15 -15.96
C LYS A 38 11.36 -9.12 -17.04
N PHE A 39 10.34 -8.32 -16.82
CA PHE A 39 9.34 -8.05 -17.84
C PHE A 39 9.95 -7.17 -18.92
N ALA A 40 9.60 -7.42 -20.18
CA ALA A 40 9.98 -6.52 -21.27
C ALA A 40 9.37 -5.13 -21.03
N PRO A 41 10.10 -4.05 -21.31
CA PRO A 41 9.55 -2.70 -21.21
C PRO A 41 8.27 -2.58 -22.04
N SER A 42 7.21 -2.05 -21.46
CA SER A 42 5.98 -1.79 -22.21
C SER A 42 6.20 -0.63 -23.16
N THR A 43 5.84 -0.83 -24.43
CA THR A 43 5.84 0.25 -25.45
C THR A 43 4.61 1.15 -25.30
N LYS A 44 3.54 0.64 -24.67
CA LYS A 44 2.30 1.39 -24.46
C LYS A 44 2.35 2.11 -23.11
N LYS A 45 2.34 3.44 -23.17
CA LYS A 45 2.18 4.27 -21.97
C LYS A 45 0.71 4.33 -21.57
N ARG A 46 0.44 4.19 -20.28
CA ARG A 46 -0.89 4.19 -19.69
C ARG A 46 -1.07 5.43 -18.81
N ARG A 47 -2.29 5.92 -18.69
CA ARG A 47 -2.58 6.99 -17.75
C ARG A 47 -2.92 6.41 -16.39
N PHE A 48 -2.18 6.82 -15.35
CA PHE A 48 -2.34 6.35 -13.97
C PHE A 48 -2.82 7.47 -13.05
N ALA A 49 -3.54 7.09 -12.00
CA ALA A 49 -3.76 7.94 -10.85
C ALA A 49 -3.29 7.26 -9.57
N ALA A 50 -2.41 7.92 -8.81
CA ALA A 50 -2.07 7.50 -7.45
C ALA A 50 -3.09 8.06 -6.47
N ILE A 51 -3.86 7.19 -5.80
CA ILE A 51 -4.88 7.60 -4.83
C ILE A 51 -4.31 7.51 -3.42
N ILE A 52 -4.33 8.63 -2.69
CA ILE A 52 -3.83 8.75 -1.32
C ILE A 52 -5.02 9.07 -0.41
N ALA A 53 -5.28 8.20 0.57
CA ALA A 53 -6.21 8.48 1.66
C ALA A 53 -5.42 9.10 2.81
N ALA A 54 -5.66 10.37 3.11
CA ALA A 54 -4.95 11.13 4.14
C ALA A 54 -5.90 11.57 5.25
N ARG A 55 -5.42 11.52 6.50
CA ARG A 55 -6.16 12.03 7.65
C ARG A 55 -5.21 12.67 8.66
N ASN A 56 -5.24 14.00 8.74
CA ASN A 56 -4.35 14.79 9.59
C ASN A 56 -2.86 14.48 9.35
N GLU A 57 -2.45 14.58 8.09
CA GLU A 57 -1.10 14.25 7.60
C GLU A 57 -0.34 15.50 7.14
N GLU A 58 -0.66 16.69 7.69
CA GLU A 58 -0.07 17.98 7.24
C GLU A 58 1.46 18.00 7.29
N ALA A 59 2.07 17.26 8.24
CA ALA A 59 3.52 17.22 8.39
C ALA A 59 4.25 16.39 7.32
N VAL A 60 3.57 15.49 6.61
CA VAL A 60 4.21 14.50 5.72
C VAL A 60 3.66 14.46 4.31
N ILE A 61 2.45 14.98 4.09
CA ILE A 61 1.74 14.85 2.80
C ILE A 61 2.49 15.52 1.66
N GLU A 62 3.13 16.66 1.87
CA GLU A 62 3.92 17.35 0.87
C GLU A 62 5.10 16.51 0.40
N ASN A 63 5.86 15.93 1.34
CA ASN A 63 7.01 15.07 1.03
C ASN A 63 6.62 13.84 0.23
N LEU A 64 5.46 13.24 0.53
CA LEU A 64 4.93 12.12 -0.22
C LEU A 64 4.60 12.52 -1.65
N ILE A 65 3.88 13.63 -1.85
CA ILE A 65 3.52 14.14 -3.18
C ILE A 65 4.77 14.45 -3.99
N GLU A 66 5.75 15.12 -3.41
CA GLU A 66 7.01 15.42 -4.09
C GLU A 66 7.82 14.16 -4.44
N SER A 67 7.76 13.12 -3.59
CA SER A 67 8.36 11.82 -3.88
C SER A 67 7.69 11.14 -5.08
N LEU A 68 6.37 11.18 -5.18
CA LEU A 68 5.61 10.64 -6.32
C LEU A 68 5.89 11.42 -7.60
N LYS A 69 6.06 12.73 -7.52
CA LYS A 69 6.43 13.56 -8.67
C LYS A 69 7.81 13.25 -9.24
N ARG A 70 8.71 12.71 -8.46
CA ARG A 70 10.06 12.29 -8.89
C ARG A 70 10.11 10.93 -9.57
N GLN A 71 8.97 10.24 -9.72
CA GLN A 71 8.90 8.98 -10.45
C GLN A 71 9.32 9.16 -11.91
N ASN A 72 10.05 8.16 -12.44
CA ASN A 72 10.46 8.16 -13.85
C ASN A 72 9.28 7.72 -14.76
N TYR A 73 8.24 8.55 -14.79
CA TYR A 73 7.04 8.37 -15.62
C TYR A 73 6.57 9.71 -16.20
N PRO A 74 6.02 9.77 -17.44
CA PRO A 74 5.56 11.02 -18.01
C PRO A 74 4.53 11.73 -17.16
N ARG A 75 4.77 12.99 -16.84
CA ARG A 75 3.94 13.78 -15.93
C ARG A 75 2.52 14.04 -16.44
N ASP A 76 2.35 14.10 -17.74
CA ASP A 76 1.06 14.24 -18.43
C ASP A 76 0.19 12.98 -18.36
N LEU A 77 0.80 11.85 -17.98
CA LEU A 77 0.13 10.54 -17.85
C LEU A 77 0.02 10.05 -16.40
N PHE A 78 0.35 10.89 -15.42
CA PHE A 78 0.35 10.49 -14.02
C PHE A 78 -0.23 11.60 -13.13
N ASP A 79 -1.39 11.36 -12.56
CA ASP A 79 -2.05 12.25 -11.61
C ASP A 79 -1.92 11.74 -10.18
N ILE A 80 -1.86 12.67 -9.22
CA ILE A 80 -1.86 12.38 -7.78
C ILE A 80 -3.17 12.88 -7.21
N ILE A 81 -3.97 11.99 -6.65
CA ILE A 81 -5.28 12.29 -6.08
C ILE A 81 -5.23 12.04 -4.57
N VAL A 82 -5.48 13.09 -3.79
CA VAL A 82 -5.52 13.00 -2.33
C VAL A 82 -6.96 13.11 -1.85
N VAL A 83 -7.40 12.16 -1.05
CA VAL A 83 -8.67 12.27 -0.33
C VAL A 83 -8.38 12.62 1.11
N ALA A 84 -8.66 13.86 1.48
CA ALA A 84 -8.55 14.37 2.85
C ALA A 84 -9.79 13.93 3.64
N ASP A 85 -9.68 12.82 4.41
CA ASP A 85 -10.80 12.22 5.13
C ASP A 85 -10.92 12.72 6.56
N ASN A 86 -11.97 13.50 6.85
CA ASN A 86 -12.23 14.07 8.17
C ASN A 86 -11.00 14.81 8.76
N CYS A 87 -10.24 15.50 7.91
CA CYS A 87 -9.10 16.30 8.36
C CYS A 87 -9.59 17.52 9.16
N THR A 88 -8.82 17.85 10.20
CA THR A 88 -9.02 19.04 11.06
C THR A 88 -7.81 19.99 11.00
N ASP A 89 -6.77 19.60 10.28
CA ASP A 89 -5.52 20.32 10.03
C ASP A 89 -5.45 20.86 8.59
N ASN A 90 -4.26 21.28 8.14
CA ASN A 90 -4.06 21.83 6.81
C ASN A 90 -3.72 20.80 5.73
N THR A 91 -3.92 19.50 5.97
CA THR A 91 -3.58 18.42 5.03
C THR A 91 -4.08 18.71 3.61
N ALA A 92 -5.36 19.06 3.45
CA ALA A 92 -5.96 19.32 2.14
C ALA A 92 -5.28 20.49 1.41
N LYS A 93 -5.10 21.61 2.09
CA LYS A 93 -4.46 22.82 1.52
C LYS A 93 -3.01 22.58 1.12
N ILE A 94 -2.26 21.82 1.93
CA ILE A 94 -0.86 21.50 1.65
C ILE A 94 -0.78 20.58 0.44
N ALA A 95 -1.65 19.55 0.37
CA ALA A 95 -1.70 18.65 -0.78
C ALA A 95 -2.05 19.37 -2.09
N GLU A 96 -3.00 20.31 -2.06
CA GLU A 96 -3.37 21.12 -3.22
C GLU A 96 -2.21 22.03 -3.66
N LYS A 97 -1.56 22.72 -2.72
CA LYS A 97 -0.34 23.50 -2.99
C LYS A 97 0.79 22.68 -3.58
N ALA A 98 0.94 21.45 -3.11
CA ALA A 98 1.89 20.49 -3.66
C ALA A 98 1.46 19.94 -5.04
N GLY A 99 0.34 20.41 -5.62
CA GLY A 99 -0.12 20.09 -6.98
C GLY A 99 -0.80 18.72 -7.10
N ALA A 100 -1.39 18.22 -6.04
CA ALA A 100 -2.31 17.09 -6.08
C ALA A 100 -3.74 17.55 -6.39
N ILE A 101 -4.54 16.66 -6.96
CA ILE A 101 -6.00 16.83 -7.05
C ILE A 101 -6.56 16.42 -5.68
N VAL A 102 -7.30 17.31 -5.01
CA VAL A 102 -7.76 17.07 -3.64
C VAL A 102 -9.27 16.94 -3.60
N TYR A 103 -9.73 15.88 -2.93
CA TYR A 103 -11.12 15.70 -2.54
C TYR A 103 -11.22 15.69 -1.02
N GLU A 104 -12.02 16.58 -0.46
CA GLU A 104 -12.34 16.56 0.96
C GLU A 104 -13.57 15.71 1.24
N ARG A 105 -13.50 14.87 2.27
CA ARG A 105 -14.57 14.01 2.71
C ARG A 105 -14.81 14.16 4.21
N PHE A 106 -16.04 14.52 4.59
CA PHE A 106 -16.46 14.65 5.97
C PHE A 106 -17.58 13.65 6.28
N ASN A 107 -17.23 12.49 6.81
CA ASN A 107 -18.19 11.45 7.19
C ASN A 107 -17.70 10.67 8.41
N LYS A 108 -18.20 11.01 9.59
CA LYS A 108 -17.84 10.37 10.85
C LYS A 108 -18.55 9.03 11.07
N ALA A 109 -19.60 8.71 10.32
CA ALA A 109 -20.33 7.45 10.45
C ALA A 109 -19.66 6.30 9.65
N LYS A 110 -18.96 6.64 8.55
CA LYS A 110 -18.28 5.65 7.68
C LYS A 110 -16.77 5.94 7.68
N VAL A 111 -16.10 5.57 8.76
CA VAL A 111 -14.66 5.78 8.95
C VAL A 111 -13.90 4.55 8.46
N GLY A 112 -12.74 4.78 7.84
CA GLY A 112 -11.82 3.74 7.41
C GLY A 112 -11.45 3.80 5.94
N LYS A 113 -10.25 3.31 5.61
CA LYS A 113 -9.62 3.39 4.29
C LYS A 113 -10.52 2.85 3.15
N GLY A 114 -11.28 1.79 3.41
CA GLY A 114 -12.20 1.21 2.41
C GLY A 114 -13.28 2.19 1.98
N PHE A 115 -13.88 2.92 2.91
CA PHE A 115 -14.90 3.94 2.60
C PHE A 115 -14.31 5.16 1.89
N VAL A 116 -13.07 5.52 2.24
CA VAL A 116 -12.33 6.60 1.57
C VAL A 116 -12.06 6.24 0.12
N LEU A 117 -11.59 5.02 -0.14
CA LEU A 117 -11.35 4.53 -1.50
C LEU A 117 -12.64 4.42 -2.32
N GLN A 118 -13.75 3.93 -1.73
CA GLN A 118 -15.06 3.92 -2.40
C GLN A 118 -15.49 5.34 -2.82
N PHE A 119 -15.30 6.31 -1.93
CA PHE A 119 -15.60 7.70 -2.23
C PHE A 119 -14.69 8.23 -3.35
N ALA A 120 -13.38 7.96 -3.29
CA ALA A 120 -12.42 8.35 -4.31
C ALA A 120 -12.80 7.81 -5.69
N PHE A 121 -13.02 6.50 -5.79
CA PHE A 121 -13.41 5.87 -7.06
C PHE A 121 -14.70 6.43 -7.62
N LYS A 122 -15.73 6.61 -6.76
CA LYS A 122 -16.98 7.21 -7.19
C LYS A 122 -16.75 8.58 -7.81
N LYS A 123 -16.01 9.46 -7.14
CA LYS A 123 -15.68 10.81 -7.63
C LYS A 123 -14.86 10.78 -8.93
N ILE A 124 -13.87 9.91 -8.99
CA ILE A 124 -13.00 9.79 -10.18
C ILE A 124 -13.78 9.32 -11.38
N PHE A 125 -14.63 8.30 -11.25
CA PHE A 125 -15.44 7.79 -12.39
C PHE A 125 -16.53 8.76 -12.81
N GLU A 126 -17.07 9.58 -11.90
CA GLU A 126 -18.05 10.62 -12.25
C GLU A 126 -17.41 11.82 -12.98
N GLU A 127 -16.18 12.19 -12.61
CA GLU A 127 -15.57 13.45 -13.06
C GLU A 127 -14.41 13.25 -14.06
N ARG A 128 -13.74 12.09 -14.05
CA ARG A 128 -12.47 11.85 -14.74
C ARG A 128 -12.29 10.41 -15.20
N ASP A 129 -13.19 9.90 -16.01
CA ASP A 129 -13.05 8.54 -16.58
C ASP A 129 -11.98 8.49 -17.70
N ILE A 130 -10.72 8.82 -17.32
CA ILE A 130 -9.57 8.95 -18.24
C ILE A 130 -8.38 8.05 -17.87
N TYR A 131 -8.48 7.32 -16.75
CA TYR A 131 -7.37 6.53 -16.25
C TYR A 131 -7.45 5.07 -16.70
N ASP A 132 -6.29 4.54 -17.11
CA ASP A 132 -6.15 3.12 -17.47
C ASP A 132 -5.98 2.25 -16.20
N ALA A 133 -5.45 2.82 -15.09
CA ALA A 133 -5.24 2.14 -13.81
C ALA A 133 -5.00 3.11 -12.64
N PHE A 134 -5.10 2.56 -11.41
CA PHE A 134 -4.91 3.25 -10.15
C PHE A 134 -3.87 2.54 -9.28
#